data_feecc34b2f88e1ccb1f0d4f93c1e05fe
#
_entry.id   feecc34b2f88e1ccb1f0d4f93c1e05fe
#
_cell.length_a   1.000
_cell.length_b   1.000
_cell.length_c   1.000
_cell.angle_alpha   90.00
_cell.angle_beta   90.00
_cell.angle_gamma   90.00
#
_symmetry.space_group_name_H-M   'P 1'
#
loop_
_entity.id
_entity.type
_entity.pdbx_description
1 polymer ?
#
loop_
_entity_poly.entity_id
_entity_poly.type
_entity_poly.pdbx_seq_one_letter_code
_entity_poly.pdbx_strand_id
1 'polypeptide(L)'
;MKVKQICMMVLLWLGVIPAVQAQTFDKLWKEVEQAEKKSLPKTVIKLTDEIYQKGEKEKNSPQMLKAYTWRMKYREMLNPDSLYADLKGLEQWVKQTDQPMDRAILHSLIAGIYADYAASNQWQLRQRTEIVDQTPATDMREWTANMFIEKVRTNIKEALADSVLLLKTSSRGYIPFVELGETSEYYHHDMYHLLASRSIEALQRVEELSNRITNDGTVNPVKQDIIAIYGNMIPAYKATGLKEGYVLTALNY
;
A
#
# COMPACT_ATOMS: atom_id res chain seq x y z
N MET A 1 -53.39 -14.46 11.48
CA MET A 1 -52.99 -13.67 10.27
C MET A 1 -52.00 -12.52 10.53
N LYS A 2 -51.72 -12.13 11.77
CA LYS A 2 -50.84 -10.95 12.03
C LYS A 2 -49.33 -11.24 12.11
N VAL A 3 -48.90 -12.46 12.42
CA VAL A 3 -47.47 -12.83 12.56
C VAL A 3 -46.75 -13.02 11.23
N LYS A 4 -47.43 -13.51 10.19
CA LYS A 4 -46.86 -13.69 8.84
C LYS A 4 -46.55 -12.36 8.14
N GLN A 5 -47.31 -11.30 8.41
CA GLN A 5 -47.05 -9.97 7.83
C GLN A 5 -45.85 -9.24 8.47
N ILE A 6 -45.57 -9.48 9.74
CA ILE A 6 -44.42 -8.89 10.44
C ILE A 6 -43.10 -9.52 9.97
N CYS A 7 -43.06 -10.85 9.76
CA CYS A 7 -41.87 -11.51 9.23
C CYS A 7 -41.55 -11.10 7.78
N MET A 8 -42.56 -10.77 6.96
CA MET A 8 -42.36 -10.34 5.58
C MET A 8 -41.83 -8.89 5.49
N MET A 9 -42.21 -8.02 6.44
CA MET A 9 -41.63 -6.65 6.52
C MET A 9 -40.20 -6.63 7.01
N VAL A 10 -39.79 -7.52 7.91
CA VAL A 10 -38.41 -7.58 8.42
C VAL A 10 -37.44 -8.11 7.34
N LEU A 11 -37.89 -9.04 6.49
CA LEU A 11 -37.09 -9.58 5.37
C LEU A 11 -36.90 -8.57 4.22
N LEU A 12 -37.82 -7.62 4.02
CA LEU A 12 -37.69 -6.55 3.03
C LEU A 12 -36.67 -5.47 3.44
N TRP A 13 -36.38 -5.33 4.73
CA TRP A 13 -35.41 -4.34 5.23
C TRP A 13 -33.95 -4.81 5.11
N LEU A 14 -33.68 -6.12 5.07
CA LEU A 14 -32.32 -6.67 4.99
C LEU A 14 -31.71 -6.66 3.57
N GLY A 15 -32.52 -6.44 2.53
CA GLY A 15 -32.06 -6.48 1.14
C GLY A 15 -31.63 -5.14 0.54
N VAL A 16 -31.87 -4.00 1.25
CA VAL A 16 -31.63 -2.67 0.68
C VAL A 16 -30.32 -2.02 1.21
N ILE A 17 -29.79 -2.53 2.32
CA ILE A 17 -28.65 -1.92 3.02
C ILE A 17 -27.36 -1.86 2.17
N PRO A 18 -26.93 -2.90 1.43
CA PRO A 18 -25.66 -2.83 0.68
C PRO A 18 -25.68 -1.83 -0.48
N ALA A 19 -26.83 -1.70 -1.17
CA ALA A 19 -26.95 -0.78 -2.30
C ALA A 19 -26.94 0.69 -1.87
N VAL A 20 -27.55 1.00 -0.71
CA VAL A 20 -27.54 2.37 -0.15
C VAL A 20 -26.16 2.76 0.34
N GLN A 21 -25.38 1.82 0.90
CA GLN A 21 -24.00 2.08 1.35
C GLN A 21 -23.05 2.31 0.18
N ALA A 22 -23.12 1.49 -0.87
CA ALA A 22 -22.33 1.67 -2.09
C ALA A 22 -22.60 3.03 -2.75
N GLN A 23 -23.87 3.43 -2.89
CA GLN A 23 -24.24 4.74 -3.41
C GLN A 23 -23.67 5.90 -2.61
N THR A 24 -23.54 5.75 -1.29
CA THR A 24 -23.00 6.82 -0.43
C THR A 24 -21.49 7.03 -0.64
N PHE A 25 -20.69 5.97 -0.76
CA PHE A 25 -19.27 6.08 -1.08
C PHE A 25 -19.06 6.65 -2.49
N ASP A 26 -19.79 6.16 -3.48
CA ASP A 26 -19.72 6.66 -4.85
C ASP A 26 -20.04 8.17 -4.94
N LYS A 27 -21.04 8.62 -4.17
CA LYS A 27 -21.36 10.04 -4.12
C LYS A 27 -20.20 10.86 -3.53
N LEU A 28 -19.65 10.44 -2.41
CA LEU A 28 -18.51 11.12 -1.77
C LEU A 28 -17.28 11.15 -2.69
N TRP A 29 -16.96 10.03 -3.37
CA TRP A 29 -15.87 10.01 -4.34
C TRP A 29 -16.09 10.91 -5.55
N LYS A 30 -17.31 11.03 -6.06
CA LYS A 30 -17.67 12.03 -7.10
C LYS A 30 -17.47 13.46 -6.61
N GLU A 31 -17.78 13.75 -5.36
CA GLU A 31 -17.51 15.06 -4.76
C GLU A 31 -16.00 15.32 -4.61
N VAL A 32 -15.20 14.29 -4.25
CA VAL A 32 -13.73 14.35 -4.27
C VAL A 32 -13.22 14.70 -5.66
N GLU A 33 -13.64 13.97 -6.70
CA GLU A 33 -13.24 14.25 -8.09
C GLU A 33 -13.58 15.67 -8.53
N GLN A 34 -14.76 16.19 -8.13
CA GLN A 34 -15.15 17.57 -8.44
C GLN A 34 -14.27 18.59 -7.71
N ALA A 35 -13.89 18.31 -6.47
CA ALA A 35 -12.99 19.17 -5.70
C ALA A 35 -11.57 19.16 -6.30
N GLU A 36 -11.08 18.00 -6.78
CA GLU A 36 -9.82 17.88 -7.51
C GLU A 36 -9.80 18.72 -8.78
N LYS A 37 -10.85 18.58 -9.62
CA LYS A 37 -11.00 19.38 -10.87
C LYS A 37 -11.01 20.88 -10.61
N LYS A 38 -11.48 21.30 -9.44
CA LYS A 38 -11.53 22.72 -9.03
C LYS A 38 -10.26 23.15 -8.25
N SER A 39 -9.26 22.29 -8.11
CA SER A 39 -8.04 22.55 -7.35
C SER A 39 -8.31 22.98 -5.89
N LEU A 40 -9.22 22.29 -5.20
CA LEU A 40 -9.63 22.56 -3.82
C LEU A 40 -9.07 21.52 -2.83
N PRO A 41 -7.76 21.53 -2.54
CA PRO A 41 -7.10 20.50 -1.74
C PRO A 41 -7.68 20.35 -0.32
N LYS A 42 -8.06 21.45 0.33
CA LYS A 42 -8.69 21.41 1.67
C LYS A 42 -10.05 20.70 1.64
N THR A 43 -10.81 20.87 0.56
CA THR A 43 -12.10 20.17 0.39
C THR A 43 -11.87 18.68 0.14
N VAL A 44 -10.86 18.30 -0.65
CA VAL A 44 -10.48 16.89 -0.84
C VAL A 44 -10.12 16.25 0.49
N ILE A 45 -9.29 16.90 1.31
CA ILE A 45 -8.91 16.40 2.64
C ILE A 45 -10.15 16.16 3.50
N LYS A 46 -11.07 17.12 3.56
CA LYS A 46 -12.31 16.99 4.34
C LYS A 46 -13.16 15.82 3.88
N LEU A 47 -13.40 15.69 2.57
CA LEU A 47 -14.23 14.62 2.00
C LEU A 47 -13.58 13.24 2.21
N THR A 48 -12.27 13.14 2.07
CA THR A 48 -11.54 11.89 2.34
C THR A 48 -11.55 11.51 3.82
N ASP A 49 -11.52 12.47 4.74
CA ASP A 49 -11.76 12.21 6.17
C ASP A 49 -13.17 11.64 6.42
N GLU A 50 -14.19 12.19 5.77
CA GLU A 50 -15.57 11.68 5.87
C GLU A 50 -15.68 10.24 5.32
N ILE A 51 -15.03 9.94 4.19
CA ILE A 51 -14.97 8.59 3.62
C ILE A 51 -14.25 7.63 4.57
N TYR A 52 -13.10 8.04 5.14
CA TYR A 52 -12.33 7.23 6.07
C TYR A 52 -13.17 6.87 7.31
N GLN A 53 -13.78 7.85 7.97
CA GLN A 53 -14.62 7.64 9.15
C GLN A 53 -15.83 6.75 8.86
N LYS A 54 -16.44 6.91 7.68
CA LYS A 54 -17.53 6.04 7.23
C LYS A 54 -17.03 4.62 7.00
N GLY A 55 -15.89 4.45 6.33
CA GLY A 55 -15.25 3.16 6.10
C GLY A 55 -14.90 2.44 7.40
N GLU A 56 -14.42 3.17 8.40
CA GLU A 56 -14.12 2.64 9.72
C GLU A 56 -15.38 2.09 10.42
N LYS A 57 -16.46 2.86 10.43
CA LYS A 57 -17.77 2.43 10.98
C LYS A 57 -18.32 1.19 10.28
N GLU A 58 -18.14 1.08 8.98
CA GLU A 58 -18.65 -0.01 8.16
C GLU A 58 -17.64 -1.15 7.98
N LYS A 59 -16.44 -1.03 8.58
CA LYS A 59 -15.32 -1.98 8.43
C LYS A 59 -14.96 -2.25 6.97
N ASN A 60 -14.95 -1.20 6.17
CA ASN A 60 -14.65 -1.26 4.74
C ASN A 60 -13.22 -0.82 4.47
N SER A 61 -12.28 -1.76 4.62
CA SER A 61 -10.84 -1.50 4.46
C SER A 61 -10.46 -0.89 3.11
N PRO A 62 -10.98 -1.33 1.95
CA PRO A 62 -10.65 -0.70 0.67
C PRO A 62 -11.00 0.79 0.61
N GLN A 63 -12.13 1.19 1.17
CA GLN A 63 -12.52 2.60 1.25
C GLN A 63 -11.60 3.39 2.19
N MET A 64 -11.26 2.81 3.34
CA MET A 64 -10.35 3.43 4.31
C MET A 64 -8.96 3.63 3.71
N LEU A 65 -8.41 2.61 3.07
CA LEU A 65 -7.08 2.66 2.44
C LEU A 65 -7.01 3.72 1.35
N LYS A 66 -7.98 3.76 0.43
CA LYS A 66 -8.05 4.79 -0.61
C LYS A 66 -8.19 6.18 0.00
N ALA A 67 -9.09 6.35 0.95
CA ALA A 67 -9.31 7.65 1.58
C ALA A 67 -8.07 8.16 2.33
N TYR A 68 -7.37 7.26 3.03
CA TYR A 68 -6.14 7.61 3.75
C TYR A 68 -5.04 8.07 2.79
N THR A 69 -4.79 7.32 1.71
CA THR A 69 -3.74 7.65 0.74
C THR A 69 -4.06 8.95 -0.02
N TRP A 70 -5.32 9.20 -0.39
CA TRP A 70 -5.74 10.47 -0.98
C TRP A 70 -5.53 11.64 -0.03
N ARG A 71 -5.94 11.48 1.23
CA ARG A 71 -5.73 12.49 2.27
C ARG A 71 -4.26 12.83 2.45
N MET A 72 -3.38 11.82 2.54
CA MET A 72 -1.93 12.02 2.63
C MET A 72 -1.41 12.86 1.48
N LYS A 73 -1.71 12.48 0.24
CA LYS A 73 -1.31 13.21 -0.98
C LYS A 73 -1.65 14.70 -0.91
N TYR A 74 -2.87 15.04 -0.51
CA TYR A 74 -3.31 16.43 -0.46
C TYR A 74 -2.82 17.19 0.77
N ARG A 75 -2.57 16.51 1.87
CA ARG A 75 -1.93 17.11 3.06
C ARG A 75 -0.47 17.44 2.76
N GLU A 76 0.27 16.54 2.16
CA GLU A 76 1.66 16.73 1.76
C GLU A 76 1.80 17.88 0.76
N MET A 77 0.89 18.00 -0.22
CA MET A 77 0.85 19.11 -1.16
C MET A 77 0.68 20.48 -0.46
N LEU A 78 -0.07 20.54 0.65
CA LEU A 78 -0.27 21.78 1.41
C LEU A 78 0.85 22.01 2.44
N ASN A 79 1.39 20.96 3.01
CA ASN A 79 2.46 20.98 4.01
C ASN A 79 3.28 19.70 3.91
N PRO A 80 4.49 19.74 3.32
CA PRO A 80 5.36 18.57 3.18
C PRO A 80 5.66 17.85 4.50
N ASP A 81 5.70 18.56 5.63
CA ASP A 81 5.93 17.96 6.95
C ASP A 81 4.79 17.07 7.44
N SER A 82 3.61 17.12 6.79
CA SER A 82 2.50 16.24 7.14
C SER A 82 2.81 14.77 6.89
N LEU A 83 3.73 14.45 5.98
CA LEU A 83 4.19 13.10 5.68
C LEU A 83 4.60 12.33 6.94
N TYR A 84 5.31 12.99 7.86
CA TYR A 84 5.77 12.33 9.11
C TYR A 84 4.63 11.90 10.01
N ALA A 85 3.61 12.74 10.16
CA ALA A 85 2.43 12.42 10.96
C ALA A 85 1.58 11.33 10.29
N ASP A 86 1.43 11.39 8.98
CA ASP A 86 0.66 10.41 8.21
C ASP A 86 1.35 9.04 8.20
N LEU A 87 2.68 9.00 8.03
CA LEU A 87 3.46 7.76 8.12
C LEU A 87 3.34 7.12 9.52
N LYS A 88 3.45 7.92 10.58
CA LYS A 88 3.24 7.44 11.95
C LYS A 88 1.81 6.89 12.14
N GLY A 89 0.82 7.50 11.50
CA GLY A 89 -0.55 7.00 11.47
C GLY A 89 -0.67 5.63 10.81
N LEU A 90 0.01 5.41 9.67
CA LEU A 90 0.07 4.09 9.02
C LEU A 90 0.74 3.05 9.91
N GLU A 91 1.87 3.39 10.55
CA GLU A 91 2.55 2.48 11.49
C GLU A 91 1.68 2.11 12.70
N GLN A 92 0.87 3.04 13.19
CA GLN A 92 -0.12 2.76 14.24
C GLN A 92 -1.23 1.84 13.72
N TRP A 93 -1.73 2.08 12.51
CA TRP A 93 -2.77 1.24 11.90
C TRP A 93 -2.28 -0.20 11.72
N VAL A 94 -1.05 -0.42 11.28
CA VAL A 94 -0.42 -1.76 11.24
C VAL A 94 -0.51 -2.46 12.58
N LYS A 95 -0.25 -1.76 13.70
CA LYS A 95 -0.27 -2.33 15.05
C LYS A 95 -1.68 -2.61 15.57
N GLN A 96 -2.67 -1.88 15.07
CA GLN A 96 -4.06 -1.93 15.56
C GLN A 96 -4.93 -2.88 14.75
N THR A 97 -4.60 -3.09 13.46
CA THR A 97 -5.41 -3.96 12.61
C THR A 97 -5.18 -5.43 12.95
N ASP A 98 -6.27 -6.18 13.10
CA ASP A 98 -6.30 -7.63 13.21
C ASP A 98 -6.48 -8.32 11.85
N GLN A 99 -6.68 -7.55 10.77
CA GLN A 99 -6.86 -8.04 9.42
C GLN A 99 -5.50 -8.29 8.74
N PRO A 100 -5.11 -9.57 8.49
CA PRO A 100 -3.77 -9.88 7.94
C PRO A 100 -3.53 -9.23 6.57
N MET A 101 -4.57 -9.15 5.72
CA MET A 101 -4.44 -8.56 4.39
C MET A 101 -4.23 -7.04 4.48
N ASP A 102 -4.96 -6.34 5.34
CA ASP A 102 -4.76 -4.91 5.56
C ASP A 102 -3.35 -4.64 6.07
N ARG A 103 -2.85 -5.49 6.98
CA ARG A 103 -1.48 -5.39 7.49
C ARG A 103 -0.45 -5.52 6.37
N ALA A 104 -0.62 -6.49 5.47
CA ALA A 104 0.27 -6.67 4.32
C ALA A 104 0.27 -5.44 3.39
N ILE A 105 -0.90 -4.89 3.08
CA ILE A 105 -1.06 -3.68 2.26
C ILE A 105 -0.41 -2.48 2.95
N LEU A 106 -0.65 -2.28 4.24
CA LEU A 106 -0.08 -1.17 5.00
C LEU A 106 1.45 -1.24 5.03
N HIS A 107 2.04 -2.40 5.24
CA HIS A 107 3.49 -2.59 5.14
C HIS A 107 4.02 -2.26 3.74
N SER A 108 3.33 -2.67 2.68
CA SER A 108 3.70 -2.31 1.31
C SER A 108 3.64 -0.80 1.06
N LEU A 109 2.62 -0.11 1.57
CA LEU A 109 2.52 1.36 1.50
C LEU A 109 3.68 2.04 2.24
N ILE A 110 3.98 1.61 3.47
CA ILE A 110 5.05 2.15 4.30
C ILE A 110 6.41 1.95 3.61
N ALA A 111 6.66 0.77 3.02
CA ALA A 111 7.87 0.49 2.25
C ALA A 111 8.02 1.46 1.07
N GLY A 112 6.93 1.69 0.32
CA GLY A 112 6.89 2.65 -0.78
C GLY A 112 7.22 4.07 -0.34
N ILE A 113 6.62 4.54 0.75
CA ILE A 113 6.85 5.89 1.30
C ILE A 113 8.31 6.07 1.73
N TYR A 114 8.90 5.10 2.44
CA TYR A 114 10.31 5.17 2.80
C TYR A 114 11.23 5.15 1.58
N ALA A 115 10.90 4.35 0.57
CA ALA A 115 11.68 4.28 -0.67
C ALA A 115 11.60 5.60 -1.45
N ASP A 116 10.41 6.20 -1.57
CA ASP A 116 10.20 7.47 -2.24
C ASP A 116 10.93 8.62 -1.53
N TYR A 117 10.86 8.65 -0.21
CA TYR A 117 11.61 9.64 0.58
C TYR A 117 13.12 9.49 0.39
N ALA A 118 13.63 8.26 0.47
CA ALA A 118 15.06 7.99 0.29
C ALA A 118 15.52 8.35 -1.14
N ALA A 119 14.75 8.01 -2.16
CA ALA A 119 15.03 8.36 -3.54
C ALA A 119 15.06 9.89 -3.76
N SER A 120 14.07 10.60 -3.22
CA SER A 120 13.97 12.06 -3.33
C SER A 120 15.08 12.81 -2.59
N ASN A 121 15.65 12.20 -1.54
CA ASN A 121 16.68 12.80 -0.69
C ASN A 121 18.06 12.14 -0.86
N GLN A 122 18.30 11.41 -1.93
CA GLN A 122 19.53 10.64 -2.16
C GLN A 122 20.81 11.45 -1.94
N TRP A 123 20.87 12.68 -2.47
CA TRP A 123 22.05 13.50 -2.34
C TRP A 123 22.37 13.80 -0.87
N GLN A 124 21.38 14.16 -0.08
CA GLN A 124 21.55 14.45 1.35
C GLN A 124 21.92 13.19 2.14
N LEU A 125 21.27 12.06 1.85
CA LEU A 125 21.54 10.79 2.51
C LEU A 125 22.97 10.29 2.26
N ARG A 126 23.54 10.57 1.08
CA ARG A 126 24.92 10.22 0.73
C ARG A 126 25.97 11.01 1.54
N GLN A 127 25.60 12.18 2.08
CA GLN A 127 26.52 13.02 2.89
C GLN A 127 26.49 12.63 4.38
N ARG A 128 25.52 11.81 4.80
CA ARG A 128 25.39 11.41 6.20
C ARG A 128 26.34 10.27 6.53
N THR A 129 27.10 10.46 7.61
CA THR A 129 27.99 9.42 8.14
C THR A 129 27.21 8.42 8.97
N GLU A 130 27.48 7.14 8.79
CA GLU A 130 26.97 6.10 9.67
C GLU A 130 27.59 6.23 11.06
N ILE A 131 26.75 6.37 12.08
CA ILE A 131 27.18 6.41 13.48
C ILE A 131 26.79 5.09 14.11
N VAL A 132 27.76 4.22 14.31
CA VAL A 132 27.55 2.81 14.71
C VAL A 132 27.08 2.65 16.16
N ASP A 133 27.39 3.61 17.05
CA ASP A 133 27.19 3.45 18.50
C ASP A 133 26.04 4.29 19.10
N GLN A 134 25.15 4.86 18.29
CA GLN A 134 24.03 5.65 18.81
C GLN A 134 22.70 4.91 18.68
N THR A 135 21.81 5.14 19.66
CA THR A 135 20.41 4.73 19.56
C THR A 135 19.83 5.34 18.26
N PRO A 136 19.18 4.53 17.40
CA PRO A 136 18.63 5.02 16.15
C PRO A 136 17.70 6.22 16.39
N ALA A 137 17.88 7.28 15.60
CA ALA A 137 17.03 8.46 15.68
C ALA A 137 15.55 8.07 15.46
N THR A 138 14.67 8.63 16.26
CA THR A 138 13.22 8.41 16.14
C THR A 138 12.62 9.20 14.98
N ASP A 139 13.27 10.29 14.59
CA ASP A 139 12.86 11.13 13.47
C ASP A 139 13.55 10.67 12.17
N MET A 140 12.76 10.26 11.19
CA MET A 140 13.28 9.79 9.91
C MET A 140 14.11 10.86 9.16
N ARG A 141 13.93 12.14 9.48
CA ARG A 141 14.75 13.22 8.90
C ARG A 141 16.21 13.14 9.30
N GLU A 142 16.52 12.44 10.38
CA GLU A 142 17.89 12.22 10.88
C GLU A 142 18.47 10.86 10.47
N TRP A 143 17.68 10.01 9.81
CA TRP A 143 18.11 8.67 9.45
C TRP A 143 19.20 8.67 8.38
N THR A 144 20.07 7.66 8.46
CA THR A 144 21.07 7.36 7.45
C THR A 144 20.47 6.58 6.28
N ALA A 145 21.24 6.45 5.20
CA ALA A 145 20.86 5.66 4.04
C ALA A 145 20.56 4.21 4.41
N ASN A 146 21.38 3.58 5.26
CA ASN A 146 21.19 2.21 5.73
C ASN A 146 19.88 2.05 6.49
N MET A 147 19.51 3.01 7.34
CA MET A 147 18.26 2.95 8.07
C MET A 147 17.04 2.94 7.14
N PHE A 148 17.04 3.76 6.08
CA PHE A 148 15.97 3.73 5.07
C PHE A 148 15.92 2.40 4.32
N ILE A 149 17.06 1.89 3.86
CA ILE A 149 17.15 0.60 3.17
C ILE A 149 16.59 -0.51 4.05
N GLU A 150 17.00 -0.60 5.31
CA GLU A 150 16.52 -1.62 6.23
C GLU A 150 15.02 -1.47 6.55
N LYS A 151 14.50 -0.25 6.64
CA LYS A 151 13.05 -0.01 6.81
C LYS A 151 12.25 -0.47 5.59
N VAL A 152 12.72 -0.17 4.39
CA VAL A 152 12.11 -0.64 3.14
C VAL A 152 12.10 -2.17 3.12
N ARG A 153 13.26 -2.81 3.29
CA ARG A 153 13.41 -4.27 3.27
C ARG A 153 12.54 -4.98 4.31
N THR A 154 12.55 -4.47 5.55
CA THR A 154 11.74 -5.03 6.65
C THR A 154 10.26 -4.97 6.33
N ASN A 155 9.76 -3.82 5.87
CA ASN A 155 8.35 -3.68 5.53
C ASN A 155 7.95 -4.54 4.32
N ILE A 156 8.82 -4.71 3.33
CA ILE A 156 8.58 -5.62 2.21
C ILE A 156 8.49 -7.07 2.68
N LYS A 157 9.39 -7.50 3.58
CA LYS A 157 9.34 -8.83 4.17
C LYS A 157 8.01 -9.10 4.89
N GLU A 158 7.54 -8.13 5.69
CA GLU A 158 6.25 -8.22 6.37
C GLU A 158 5.06 -8.19 5.39
N ALA A 159 5.12 -7.37 4.34
CA ALA A 159 4.08 -7.29 3.31
C ALA A 159 3.91 -8.63 2.56
N LEU A 160 4.96 -9.39 2.36
CA LEU A 160 4.96 -10.65 1.60
C LEU A 160 4.98 -11.90 2.50
N ALA A 161 4.89 -11.76 3.83
CA ALA A 161 5.09 -12.85 4.79
C ALA A 161 4.08 -13.99 4.62
N ASP A 162 2.81 -13.70 4.39
CA ASP A 162 1.76 -14.71 4.17
C ASP A 162 1.42 -14.86 2.68
N SER A 163 2.35 -15.44 1.93
CA SER A 163 2.17 -15.66 0.49
C SER A 163 0.94 -16.53 0.16
N VAL A 164 0.55 -17.43 1.05
CA VAL A 164 -0.62 -18.31 0.86
C VAL A 164 -1.92 -17.49 0.90
N LEU A 165 -2.06 -16.60 1.86
CA LEU A 165 -3.20 -15.69 1.95
C LEU A 165 -3.23 -14.75 0.74
N LEU A 166 -2.08 -14.17 0.40
CA LEU A 166 -1.94 -13.21 -0.69
C LEU A 166 -2.32 -13.81 -2.05
N LEU A 167 -1.86 -15.04 -2.36
CA LEU A 167 -2.18 -15.76 -3.60
C LEU A 167 -3.67 -16.14 -3.69
N LYS A 168 -4.34 -16.37 -2.56
CA LYS A 168 -5.77 -16.70 -2.53
C LYS A 168 -6.68 -15.47 -2.58
N THR A 169 -6.16 -14.29 -2.35
CA THR A 169 -6.94 -13.05 -2.30
C THR A 169 -6.89 -12.32 -3.63
N SER A 170 -8.04 -12.18 -4.28
CA SER A 170 -8.14 -11.41 -5.52
C SER A 170 -7.88 -9.91 -5.27
N SER A 171 -7.08 -9.28 -6.12
CA SER A 171 -6.86 -7.82 -6.11
C SER A 171 -8.16 -7.03 -6.32
N ARG A 172 -9.15 -7.61 -7.03
CA ARG A 172 -10.50 -7.02 -7.20
C ARG A 172 -11.25 -6.82 -5.89
N GLY A 173 -10.96 -7.63 -4.85
CA GLY A 173 -11.55 -7.47 -3.52
C GLY A 173 -11.16 -6.17 -2.81
N TYR A 174 -10.12 -5.49 -3.30
CA TYR A 174 -9.64 -4.24 -2.75
C TYR A 174 -9.97 -3.00 -3.60
N ILE A 175 -10.91 -3.10 -4.53
CA ILE A 175 -11.50 -1.94 -5.19
C ILE A 175 -12.35 -1.16 -4.16
N PRO A 176 -12.26 0.18 -4.03
CA PRO A 176 -11.64 1.10 -4.99
C PRO A 176 -10.18 1.50 -4.65
N PHE A 177 -9.55 0.91 -3.64
CA PHE A 177 -8.15 1.19 -3.33
C PHE A 177 -7.20 0.70 -4.44
N VAL A 178 -7.42 -0.51 -4.93
CA VAL A 178 -6.71 -1.04 -6.09
C VAL A 178 -7.42 -0.58 -7.37
N GLU A 179 -6.70 0.09 -8.24
CA GLU A 179 -7.16 0.45 -9.59
C GLU A 179 -6.62 -0.58 -10.58
N LEU A 180 -7.53 -1.28 -11.24
CA LEU A 180 -7.19 -2.33 -12.18
C LEU A 180 -7.11 -1.74 -13.60
N GLY A 181 -5.92 -1.83 -14.22
CA GLY A 181 -5.75 -1.55 -15.64
C GLY A 181 -6.22 -2.73 -16.51
N GLU A 182 -6.26 -2.52 -17.83
CA GLU A 182 -6.73 -3.53 -18.80
C GLU A 182 -5.95 -4.85 -18.73
N THR A 183 -4.66 -4.81 -18.38
CA THR A 183 -3.78 -5.99 -18.32
C THR A 183 -3.65 -6.59 -16.93
N SER A 184 -4.34 -6.05 -15.92
CA SER A 184 -4.22 -6.50 -14.51
C SER A 184 -4.54 -7.97 -14.32
N GLU A 185 -5.42 -8.54 -15.15
CA GLU A 185 -5.78 -9.96 -15.10
C GLU A 185 -4.61 -10.88 -15.35
N TYR A 186 -3.63 -10.44 -16.13
CA TYR A 186 -2.46 -11.23 -16.50
C TYR A 186 -1.30 -11.08 -15.53
N TYR A 187 -1.20 -9.93 -14.84
CA TYR A 187 -0.05 -9.60 -14.01
C TYR A 187 -0.37 -9.44 -12.52
N HIS A 188 -1.53 -8.91 -12.19
CA HIS A 188 -1.88 -8.53 -10.81
C HIS A 188 -3.29 -8.97 -10.42
N HIS A 189 -3.69 -10.19 -10.79
CA HIS A 189 -5.02 -10.71 -10.50
C HIS A 189 -5.22 -11.06 -9.02
N ASP A 190 -4.14 -11.33 -8.29
CA ASP A 190 -4.12 -11.58 -6.86
C ASP A 190 -3.23 -10.57 -6.11
N MET A 191 -3.37 -10.55 -4.79
CA MET A 191 -2.63 -9.62 -3.94
C MET A 191 -1.14 -9.94 -3.86
N TYR A 192 -0.73 -11.21 -4.05
CA TYR A 192 0.68 -11.57 -4.02
C TYR A 192 1.45 -10.91 -5.16
N HIS A 193 1.00 -11.10 -6.40
CA HIS A 193 1.68 -10.53 -7.56
C HIS A 193 1.62 -9.00 -7.56
N LEU A 194 0.51 -8.42 -7.07
CA LEU A 194 0.40 -6.97 -6.92
C LEU A 194 1.42 -6.42 -5.90
N LEU A 195 1.46 -6.98 -4.69
CA LEU A 195 2.36 -6.49 -3.64
C LEU A 195 3.83 -6.84 -3.94
N ALA A 196 4.12 -7.97 -4.58
CA ALA A 196 5.46 -8.33 -5.02
C ALA A 196 6.00 -7.34 -6.06
N SER A 197 5.20 -6.97 -7.07
CA SER A 197 5.58 -5.93 -8.05
C SER A 197 5.85 -4.59 -7.38
N ARG A 198 4.99 -4.15 -6.46
CA ARG A 198 5.20 -2.93 -5.68
C ARG A 198 6.46 -2.99 -4.81
N SER A 199 6.77 -4.16 -4.27
CA SER A 199 7.99 -4.39 -3.48
C SER A 199 9.25 -4.25 -4.34
N ILE A 200 9.24 -4.81 -5.54
CA ILE A 200 10.36 -4.67 -6.50
C ILE A 200 10.55 -3.19 -6.86
N GLU A 201 9.48 -2.46 -7.18
CA GLU A 201 9.55 -1.03 -7.47
C GLU A 201 10.16 -0.23 -6.31
N ALA A 202 9.76 -0.53 -5.07
CA ALA A 202 10.31 0.15 -3.88
C ALA A 202 11.80 -0.18 -3.68
N LEU A 203 12.20 -1.44 -3.86
CA LEU A 203 13.61 -1.86 -3.78
C LEU A 203 14.47 -1.19 -4.85
N GLN A 204 13.98 -1.11 -6.10
CA GLN A 204 14.69 -0.45 -7.20
C GLN A 204 14.96 1.04 -6.91
N ARG A 205 14.04 1.73 -6.22
CA ARG A 205 14.26 3.14 -5.82
C ARG A 205 15.41 3.33 -4.83
N VAL A 206 15.72 2.33 -4.00
CA VAL A 206 16.82 2.39 -3.02
C VAL A 206 18.06 1.60 -3.46
N GLU A 207 18.01 0.92 -4.60
CA GLU A 207 19.09 0.06 -5.09
C GLU A 207 20.39 0.83 -5.31
N GLU A 208 20.33 2.01 -5.94
CA GLU A 208 21.53 2.85 -6.19
C GLU A 208 22.15 3.33 -4.88
N LEU A 209 21.32 3.63 -3.89
CA LEU A 209 21.78 4.02 -2.56
C LEU A 209 22.49 2.83 -1.86
N SER A 210 21.95 1.63 -2.00
CA SER A 210 22.53 0.39 -1.47
C SER A 210 23.83 0.00 -2.17
N ASN A 211 23.92 0.13 -3.50
CA ASN A 211 25.14 -0.16 -4.29
C ASN A 211 26.36 0.62 -3.78
N ARG A 212 26.18 1.84 -3.30
CA ARG A 212 27.26 2.69 -2.81
C ARG A 212 27.76 2.30 -1.42
N ILE A 213 26.87 1.76 -0.60
CA ILE A 213 27.20 1.31 0.75
C ILE A 213 27.96 0.00 0.72
N THR A 214 27.65 -0.87 -0.25
CA THR A 214 28.25 -2.21 -0.42
C THR A 214 29.47 -2.23 -1.35
N ASN A 215 30.15 -1.10 -1.52
CA ASN A 215 31.26 -0.93 -2.48
C ASN A 215 32.56 -1.67 -2.09
N ASP A 216 32.52 -2.48 -1.06
CA ASP A 216 33.60 -3.32 -0.53
C ASP A 216 33.67 -4.74 -1.13
N GLY A 217 32.87 -5.01 -2.17
CA GLY A 217 32.78 -6.33 -2.82
C GLY A 217 31.75 -7.26 -2.17
N THR A 218 31.00 -6.81 -1.17
CA THR A 218 29.83 -7.57 -0.64
C THR A 218 28.66 -7.52 -1.63
N VAL A 219 27.87 -8.57 -1.61
CA VAL A 219 26.68 -8.65 -2.50
C VAL A 219 25.62 -7.67 -1.98
N ASN A 220 25.13 -6.80 -2.87
CA ASN A 220 24.08 -5.85 -2.54
C ASN A 220 22.81 -6.57 -2.04
N PRO A 221 22.40 -6.38 -0.78
CA PRO A 221 21.27 -7.07 -0.20
C PRO A 221 19.94 -6.69 -0.87
N VAL A 222 19.80 -5.49 -1.41
CA VAL A 222 18.60 -5.05 -2.14
C VAL A 222 18.45 -5.83 -3.45
N LYS A 223 19.56 -6.06 -4.18
CA LYS A 223 19.55 -6.92 -5.38
C LYS A 223 19.16 -8.35 -5.05
N GLN A 224 19.67 -8.89 -3.94
CA GLN A 224 19.28 -10.23 -3.50
C GLN A 224 17.80 -10.34 -3.21
N ASP A 225 17.21 -9.34 -2.54
CA ASP A 225 15.79 -9.31 -2.26
C ASP A 225 14.95 -9.23 -3.56
N ILE A 226 15.35 -8.41 -4.54
CA ILE A 226 14.69 -8.33 -5.86
C ILE A 226 14.71 -9.69 -6.56
N ILE A 227 15.88 -10.33 -6.62
CA ILE A 227 16.05 -11.66 -7.21
C ILE A 227 15.17 -12.69 -6.50
N ALA A 228 15.14 -12.68 -5.18
CA ALA A 228 14.33 -13.60 -4.39
C ALA A 228 12.83 -13.41 -4.65
N ILE A 229 12.35 -12.17 -4.76
CA ILE A 229 10.94 -11.88 -5.06
C ILE A 229 10.59 -12.38 -6.47
N TYR A 230 11.37 -12.07 -7.50
CA TYR A 230 11.15 -12.60 -8.84
C TYR A 230 11.18 -14.14 -8.86
N GLY A 231 12.16 -14.75 -8.18
CA GLY A 231 12.28 -16.19 -8.06
C GLY A 231 11.06 -16.87 -7.44
N ASN A 232 10.34 -16.18 -6.54
CA ASN A 232 9.09 -16.65 -5.95
C ASN A 232 7.86 -16.36 -6.84
N MET A 233 7.85 -15.27 -7.59
CA MET A 233 6.75 -14.93 -8.51
C MET A 233 6.66 -15.88 -9.70
N ILE A 234 7.79 -16.30 -10.26
CA ILE A 234 7.86 -17.19 -11.41
C ILE A 234 7.06 -18.50 -11.21
N PRO A 235 7.31 -19.30 -10.16
CA PRO A 235 6.54 -20.52 -9.91
C PRO A 235 5.08 -20.24 -9.58
N ALA A 236 4.76 -19.11 -8.93
CA ALA A 236 3.38 -18.72 -8.64
C ALA A 236 2.59 -18.45 -9.92
N TYR A 237 3.12 -17.69 -10.87
CA TYR A 237 2.50 -17.49 -12.19
C TYR A 237 2.35 -18.81 -12.97
N LYS A 238 3.35 -19.67 -12.90
CA LYS A 238 3.29 -20.98 -13.55
C LYS A 238 2.17 -21.86 -12.98
N ALA A 239 2.00 -21.83 -11.67
CA ALA A 239 0.95 -22.59 -10.98
C ALA A 239 -0.46 -22.08 -11.30
N THR A 240 -0.63 -20.78 -11.52
CA THR A 240 -1.92 -20.17 -11.89
C THR A 240 -2.22 -20.23 -13.39
N GLY A 241 -1.26 -20.64 -14.22
CA GLY A 241 -1.42 -20.71 -15.68
C GLY A 241 -1.40 -19.37 -16.40
N LEU A 242 -0.98 -18.30 -15.73
CA LEU A 242 -0.86 -16.94 -16.27
C LEU A 242 0.44 -16.79 -17.07
N LYS A 243 0.37 -17.16 -18.35
CA LYS A 243 1.54 -17.22 -19.24
C LYS A 243 2.21 -15.87 -19.45
N GLU A 244 1.44 -14.82 -19.61
CA GLU A 244 1.92 -13.44 -19.82
C GLU A 244 2.72 -12.96 -18.60
N GLY A 245 2.17 -13.10 -17.41
CA GLY A 245 2.84 -12.78 -16.16
C GLY A 245 4.11 -13.59 -15.94
N TYR A 246 4.07 -14.89 -16.24
CA TYR A 246 5.24 -15.76 -16.19
C TYR A 246 6.36 -15.29 -17.12
N VAL A 247 6.05 -15.03 -18.40
CA VAL A 247 7.05 -14.62 -19.40
C VAL A 247 7.67 -13.28 -19.04
N LEU A 248 6.86 -12.28 -18.71
CA LEU A 248 7.35 -10.94 -18.35
C LEU A 248 8.24 -11.01 -17.08
N THR A 249 7.83 -11.75 -16.07
CA THR A 249 8.62 -11.92 -14.84
C THR A 249 9.94 -12.64 -15.10
N ALA A 250 9.92 -13.68 -15.93
CA ALA A 250 11.13 -14.42 -16.30
C ALA A 250 12.13 -13.60 -17.14
N LEU A 251 11.64 -12.63 -17.93
CA LEU A 251 12.50 -11.71 -18.69
C LEU A 251 13.17 -10.64 -17.80
N ASN A 252 12.55 -10.32 -16.67
CA ASN A 252 13.07 -9.32 -15.71
C ASN A 252 13.90 -9.94 -14.58
N TYR A 253 13.89 -11.28 -14.45
CA TYR A 253 14.69 -12.04 -13.49
C TYR A 253 16.16 -12.15 -13.93
#